data_cb433a1dddf981860d694c3b3cdd29bd
#
_entry.id   cb433a1dddf981860d694c3b3cdd29bd
#
_cell.length_a   1.000
_cell.length_b   1.000
_cell.length_c   1.000
_cell.angle_alpha   90.00
_cell.angle_beta   90.00
_cell.angle_gamma   90.00
#
_symmetry.space_group_name_H-M   'P 1'
#
loop_
_entity.id
_entity.type
_entity.pdbx_description
1 polymer ?
#
loop_
_entity_poly.entity_id
_entity_poly.type
_entity_poly.pdbx_seq_one_letter_code
_entity_poly.pdbx_strand_id
1 'polypeptide(L)'
;MQKKELACAGTPVFDTYALAVCALLTALSVVLARLLTVIPSEVSRFSLEAVPILLAGLLFGPLPGGAVGFAADLIGCLFSPYGYNPIFCLPPILYGLWAGLVRRYVWEKPTVWRVALAVFPAVLCGSVLWQSMALALVYGGAAKLPFFLTRLAARSVQFAVTGCIDTVLVWLLARRNALAPVLQRMKTKERGEHDA
;
A
#
# COMPACT_ATOMS: atom_id res chain seq x y z
N MET A 1 24.71 6.61 -15.51
CA MET A 1 23.68 6.73 -16.54
C MET A 1 22.48 5.76 -16.37
N GLN A 2 22.60 4.64 -15.68
CA GLN A 2 21.54 3.61 -15.51
C GLN A 2 20.30 3.99 -14.67
N LYS A 3 20.32 5.06 -13.91
CA LYS A 3 19.23 5.45 -12.98
C LYS A 3 18.11 6.29 -13.62
N LYS A 4 18.34 6.88 -14.78
CA LYS A 4 17.38 7.78 -15.45
C LYS A 4 16.30 7.03 -16.25
N GLU A 5 16.60 5.83 -16.70
CA GLU A 5 15.71 5.02 -17.55
C GLU A 5 14.54 4.39 -16.78
N LEU A 6 14.71 4.09 -15.47
CA LEU A 6 13.61 3.61 -14.63
C LEU A 6 12.46 4.61 -14.44
N ALA A 7 12.72 5.88 -14.77
CA ALA A 7 11.73 6.95 -14.66
C ALA A 7 10.77 7.03 -15.87
N CYS A 8 11.12 6.40 -16.98
CA CYS A 8 10.38 6.48 -18.24
C CYS A 8 9.49 5.26 -18.55
N ALA A 9 9.41 4.27 -17.64
CA ALA A 9 8.52 3.13 -17.82
C ALA A 9 7.08 3.63 -18.04
N GLY A 10 6.74 3.77 -19.31
CA GLY A 10 5.39 4.06 -19.79
C GLY A 10 4.42 2.96 -19.36
N THR A 11 3.15 3.19 -19.57
CA THR A 11 1.98 2.31 -19.41
C THR A 11 2.21 0.96 -18.74
N PRO A 12 1.41 0.61 -17.73
CA PRO A 12 1.49 -0.70 -17.09
C PRO A 12 1.17 -1.76 -18.15
N VAL A 13 2.18 -2.39 -18.70
CA VAL A 13 1.99 -3.60 -19.48
C VAL A 13 1.56 -4.66 -18.48
N PHE A 14 0.28 -5.04 -18.50
CA PHE A 14 -0.22 -6.19 -17.76
C PHE A 14 0.38 -7.46 -18.33
N ASP A 15 1.64 -7.68 -18.00
CA ASP A 15 2.32 -8.92 -18.33
C ASP A 15 1.89 -10.01 -17.35
N THR A 16 1.80 -11.25 -17.82
CA THR A 16 1.46 -12.43 -17.00
C THR A 16 2.33 -12.51 -15.75
N TYR A 17 3.59 -12.12 -15.85
CA TYR A 17 4.52 -12.07 -14.73
C TYR A 17 4.14 -10.97 -13.72
N ALA A 18 3.82 -9.76 -14.19
CA ALA A 18 3.36 -8.67 -13.32
C ALA A 18 2.06 -9.04 -12.61
N LEU A 19 1.14 -9.67 -13.32
CA LEU A 19 -0.11 -10.16 -12.76
C LEU A 19 0.12 -11.22 -11.67
N ALA A 20 1.02 -12.17 -11.91
CA ALA A 20 1.37 -13.21 -10.93
C ALA A 20 2.00 -12.61 -9.66
N VAL A 21 2.90 -11.63 -9.81
CA VAL A 21 3.51 -10.94 -8.65
C VAL A 21 2.47 -10.10 -7.91
N CYS A 22 1.59 -9.40 -8.61
CA CYS A 22 0.49 -8.66 -7.99
C CYS A 22 -0.46 -9.58 -7.21
N ALA A 23 -0.79 -10.75 -7.75
CA ALA A 23 -1.61 -11.75 -7.07
C ALA A 23 -0.92 -12.28 -5.80
N LEU A 24 0.39 -12.53 -5.86
CA LEU A 24 1.18 -12.93 -4.70
C LEU A 24 1.22 -11.84 -3.62
N LEU A 25 1.41 -10.58 -4.02
CA LEU A 25 1.40 -9.44 -3.10
C LEU A 25 0.01 -9.22 -2.48
N THR A 26 -1.05 -9.44 -3.25
CA THR A 26 -2.43 -9.42 -2.74
C THR A 26 -2.63 -10.50 -1.67
N ALA A 27 -2.25 -11.73 -1.97
CA ALA A 27 -2.34 -12.84 -1.01
C ALA A 27 -1.53 -12.56 0.26
N LEU A 28 -0.30 -12.04 0.11
CA LEU A 28 0.55 -11.67 1.23
C LEU A 28 -0.09 -10.56 2.07
N SER A 29 -0.70 -9.55 1.45
CA SER A 29 -1.41 -8.48 2.17
C SER A 29 -2.57 -9.02 3.00
N VAL A 30 -3.39 -9.91 2.43
CA VAL A 30 -4.51 -10.55 3.13
C VAL A 30 -4.01 -11.39 4.31
N VAL A 31 -2.95 -12.17 4.12
CA VAL A 31 -2.34 -12.98 5.18
C VAL A 31 -1.82 -12.10 6.31
N LEU A 32 -1.06 -11.04 6.00
CA LEU A 32 -0.54 -10.11 7.00
C LEU A 32 -1.66 -9.40 7.76
N ALA A 33 -2.74 -9.00 7.06
CA ALA A 33 -3.90 -8.39 7.68
C ALA A 33 -4.61 -9.31 8.68
N ARG A 34 -4.59 -10.61 8.45
CA ARG A 34 -5.31 -11.59 9.28
C ARG A 34 -4.46 -12.24 10.36
N LEU A 35 -3.19 -12.58 10.05
CA LEU A 35 -2.29 -13.24 11.01
C LEU A 35 -1.72 -12.28 12.05
N LEU A 36 -1.47 -11.02 11.67
CA LEU A 36 -0.90 -10.03 12.59
C LEU A 36 -1.95 -9.29 13.43
N THR A 37 -3.23 -9.51 13.19
CA THR A 37 -4.30 -9.09 14.11
C THR A 37 -4.35 -9.96 15.37
N VAL A 38 -3.20 -10.35 15.91
CA VAL A 38 -3.08 -11.19 17.11
C VAL A 38 -3.49 -10.47 18.39
N ILE A 39 -3.60 -9.15 18.35
CA ILE A 39 -4.11 -8.36 19.49
C ILE A 39 -5.50 -7.85 19.11
N PRO A 40 -6.58 -8.48 19.55
CA PRO A 40 -7.93 -8.01 19.36
C PRO A 40 -8.21 -6.85 20.31
N SER A 41 -7.60 -5.70 20.07
CA SER A 41 -8.03 -4.47 20.69
C SER A 41 -8.89 -3.74 19.67
N GLU A 42 -10.12 -3.45 20.03
CA GLU A 42 -11.05 -2.64 19.22
C GLU A 42 -10.48 -1.25 18.89
N VAL A 43 -9.39 -0.86 19.54
CA VAL A 43 -8.80 0.47 19.48
C VAL A 43 -7.62 0.54 18.50
N SER A 44 -6.81 -0.50 18.33
CA SER A 44 -5.63 -0.44 17.47
C SER A 44 -5.37 -1.78 16.78
N ARG A 45 -5.46 -1.75 15.45
CA ARG A 45 -5.03 -2.86 14.59
C ARG A 45 -3.66 -2.49 14.03
N PHE A 46 -2.61 -3.06 14.60
CA PHE A 46 -1.30 -3.02 13.97
C PHE A 46 -1.34 -3.98 12.79
N SER A 47 -1.36 -3.48 11.59
CA SER A 47 -1.43 -4.27 10.37
C SER A 47 -0.32 -3.84 9.44
N LEU A 48 0.49 -4.80 9.00
CA LEU A 48 1.52 -4.62 7.97
C LEU A 48 0.95 -4.85 6.56
N GLU A 49 -0.36 -4.87 6.42
CA GLU A 49 -1.05 -5.10 5.14
C GLU A 49 -0.71 -4.05 4.08
N ALA A 50 -0.34 -2.83 4.50
CA ALA A 50 0.04 -1.75 3.62
C ALA A 50 1.34 -2.02 2.85
N VAL A 51 2.29 -2.75 3.44
CA VAL A 51 3.61 -3.01 2.85
C VAL A 51 3.54 -3.68 1.48
N PRO A 52 2.84 -4.81 1.28
CA PRO A 52 2.71 -5.42 -0.04
C PRO A 52 1.99 -4.53 -1.06
N ILE A 53 0.98 -3.77 -0.63
CA ILE A 53 0.23 -2.85 -1.50
C ILE A 53 1.14 -1.70 -1.97
N LEU A 54 1.90 -1.09 -1.05
CA LEU A 54 2.89 -0.06 -1.36
C LEU A 54 3.97 -0.59 -2.30
N LEU A 55 4.47 -1.82 -2.08
CA LEU A 55 5.44 -2.46 -2.97
C LEU A 55 4.87 -2.68 -4.36
N ALA A 56 3.61 -3.13 -4.50
CA ALA A 56 2.97 -3.28 -5.80
C ALA A 56 2.90 -1.94 -6.55
N GLY A 57 2.53 -0.86 -5.86
CA GLY A 57 2.54 0.49 -6.41
C GLY A 57 3.93 0.95 -6.84
N LEU A 58 4.94 0.78 -6.01
CA LEU A 58 6.33 1.16 -6.31
C LEU A 58 6.94 0.34 -7.47
N LEU A 59 6.57 -0.93 -7.61
CA LEU A 59 7.10 -1.79 -8.68
C LEU A 59 6.38 -1.56 -10.01
N PHE A 60 5.07 -1.69 -10.02
CA PHE A 60 4.27 -1.76 -11.25
C PHE A 60 3.57 -0.46 -11.60
N GLY A 61 3.51 0.51 -10.67
CA GLY A 61 2.88 1.80 -10.88
C GLY A 61 1.50 1.95 -10.23
N PRO A 62 0.81 3.10 -10.46
CA PRO A 62 -0.39 3.45 -9.71
C PRO A 62 -1.57 2.51 -9.96
N LEU A 63 -1.84 2.15 -11.21
CA LEU A 63 -2.98 1.30 -11.54
C LEU A 63 -2.85 -0.12 -10.96
N PRO A 64 -1.74 -0.87 -11.17
CA PRO A 64 -1.57 -2.18 -10.54
C PRO A 64 -1.54 -2.10 -9.01
N GLY A 65 -0.91 -1.05 -8.44
CA GLY A 65 -0.90 -0.85 -6.99
C GLY A 65 -2.30 -0.64 -6.42
N GLY A 66 -3.12 0.19 -7.06
CA GLY A 66 -4.52 0.39 -6.68
C GLY A 66 -5.36 -0.88 -6.83
N ALA A 67 -5.15 -1.65 -7.90
CA ALA A 67 -5.82 -2.92 -8.12
C ALA A 67 -5.48 -3.97 -7.05
N VAL A 68 -4.21 -4.06 -6.64
CA VAL A 68 -3.76 -4.92 -5.53
C VAL A 68 -4.43 -4.49 -4.21
N GLY A 69 -4.49 -3.18 -3.93
CA GLY A 69 -5.17 -2.65 -2.75
C GLY A 69 -6.67 -3.00 -2.73
N PHE A 70 -7.35 -2.82 -3.86
CA PHE A 70 -8.76 -3.18 -4.02
C PHE A 70 -8.98 -4.68 -3.81
N ALA A 71 -8.20 -5.53 -4.49
CA ALA A 71 -8.33 -6.97 -4.40
C ALA A 71 -8.02 -7.50 -2.99
N ALA A 72 -7.01 -6.93 -2.32
CA ALA A 72 -6.65 -7.30 -0.95
C ALA A 72 -7.78 -7.00 0.04
N ASP A 73 -8.42 -5.83 -0.08
CA ASP A 73 -9.56 -5.48 0.78
C ASP A 73 -10.78 -6.35 0.47
N LEU A 74 -11.10 -6.54 -0.81
CA LEU A 74 -12.23 -7.37 -1.22
C LEU A 74 -12.11 -8.80 -0.69
N ILE A 75 -10.96 -9.44 -0.90
CA ILE A 75 -10.68 -10.79 -0.38
C ILE A 75 -10.66 -10.77 1.16
N GLY A 76 -10.04 -9.75 1.75
CA GLY A 76 -10.02 -9.55 3.19
C GLY A 76 -11.41 -9.48 3.81
N CYS A 77 -12.36 -8.81 3.17
CA CYS A 77 -13.73 -8.70 3.64
C CYS A 77 -14.49 -10.03 3.64
N LEU A 78 -14.16 -10.96 2.74
CA LEU A 78 -14.77 -12.31 2.73
C LEU A 78 -14.48 -13.08 4.05
N PHE A 79 -13.35 -12.79 4.68
CA PHE A 79 -12.96 -13.38 5.96
C PHE A 79 -13.33 -12.51 7.18
N SER A 80 -14.08 -11.41 6.96
CA SER A 80 -14.47 -10.49 8.03
C SER A 80 -15.90 -10.78 8.51
N PRO A 81 -16.14 -10.81 9.82
CA PRO A 81 -17.50 -10.95 10.35
C PRO A 81 -18.38 -9.70 10.10
N TYR A 82 -17.77 -8.57 9.73
CA TYR A 82 -18.46 -7.30 9.52
C TYR A 82 -19.00 -7.10 8.08
N GLY A 83 -18.73 -8.05 7.18
CA GLY A 83 -19.14 -7.97 5.77
C GLY A 83 -18.33 -6.94 4.97
N TYR A 84 -18.70 -6.79 3.71
CA TYR A 84 -18.09 -5.82 2.79
C TYR A 84 -18.77 -4.46 2.91
N ASN A 85 -17.98 -3.42 3.13
CA ASN A 85 -18.44 -2.04 3.08
C ASN A 85 -17.50 -1.22 2.19
N PRO A 86 -17.98 -0.71 1.04
CA PRO A 86 -17.15 -0.04 0.03
C PRO A 86 -16.45 1.21 0.56
N ILE A 87 -16.96 1.84 1.63
CA ILE A 87 -16.34 3.03 2.23
C ILE A 87 -14.96 2.70 2.81
N PHE A 88 -14.75 1.47 3.30
CA PHE A 88 -13.48 1.04 3.88
C PHE A 88 -12.48 0.51 2.84
N CYS A 89 -12.92 0.30 1.61
CA CYS A 89 -12.05 -0.17 0.51
C CYS A 89 -11.14 0.95 -0.04
N LEU A 90 -11.50 2.21 0.15
CA LEU A 90 -10.77 3.34 -0.40
C LEU A 90 -9.32 3.47 0.12
N PRO A 91 -9.01 3.33 1.43
CA PRO A 91 -7.66 3.44 1.94
C PRO A 91 -6.63 2.52 1.26
N PRO A 92 -6.83 1.20 1.13
CA PRO A 92 -5.89 0.32 0.45
C PRO A 92 -5.64 0.71 -1.02
N ILE A 93 -6.69 1.18 -1.72
CA ILE A 93 -6.56 1.68 -3.09
C ILE A 93 -5.65 2.92 -3.12
N LEU A 94 -5.87 3.87 -2.21
CA LEU A 94 -5.06 5.09 -2.11
C LEU A 94 -3.59 4.79 -1.81
N TYR A 95 -3.29 3.77 -0.98
CA TYR A 95 -1.90 3.37 -0.71
C TYR A 95 -1.19 2.94 -1.98
N GLY A 96 -1.82 2.08 -2.77
CA GLY A 96 -1.25 1.59 -4.02
C GLY A 96 -1.11 2.68 -5.08
N LEU A 97 -2.14 3.52 -5.25
CA LEU A 97 -2.13 4.64 -6.19
C LEU A 97 -1.02 5.65 -5.84
N TRP A 98 -0.95 6.09 -4.59
CA TRP A 98 0.03 7.09 -4.15
C TRP A 98 1.46 6.56 -4.29
N ALA A 99 1.72 5.35 -3.81
CA ALA A 99 3.04 4.72 -3.95
C ALA A 99 3.47 4.64 -5.41
N GLY A 100 2.54 4.30 -6.31
CA GLY A 100 2.79 4.28 -7.74
C GLY A 100 3.09 5.65 -8.35
N LEU A 101 2.43 6.72 -7.90
CA LEU A 101 2.71 8.09 -8.35
C LEU A 101 4.11 8.55 -7.95
N VAL A 102 4.53 8.23 -6.71
CA VAL A 102 5.85 8.65 -6.18
C VAL A 102 6.98 7.69 -6.57
N ARG A 103 6.67 6.60 -7.30
CA ARG A 103 7.64 5.55 -7.64
C ARG A 103 8.94 6.09 -8.26
N ARG A 104 8.83 7.05 -9.20
CA ARG A 104 9.96 7.67 -9.87
C ARG A 104 10.93 8.32 -8.88
N TYR A 105 10.37 9.08 -7.94
CA TYR A 105 11.13 9.79 -6.93
C TYR A 105 11.84 8.84 -5.95
N VAL A 106 11.18 7.74 -5.58
CA VAL A 106 11.75 6.73 -4.67
C VAL A 106 12.89 5.97 -5.34
N TRP A 107 12.72 5.55 -6.60
CA TRP A 107 13.71 4.74 -7.32
C TRP A 107 14.93 5.53 -7.80
N GLU A 108 14.88 6.85 -7.92
CA GLU A 108 16.06 7.66 -8.24
C GLU A 108 17.19 7.50 -7.20
N LYS A 109 16.85 7.53 -5.93
CA LYS A 109 17.76 7.25 -4.79
C LYS A 109 16.94 6.64 -3.66
N PRO A 110 17.01 5.34 -3.39
CA PRO A 110 16.22 4.68 -2.34
C PRO A 110 16.75 5.07 -0.95
N THR A 111 16.44 6.29 -0.54
CA THR A 111 16.75 6.85 0.78
C THR A 111 15.52 6.68 1.66
N VAL A 112 15.72 6.44 2.96
CA VAL A 112 14.63 6.29 3.95
C VAL A 112 13.61 7.41 3.85
N TRP A 113 14.07 8.66 3.71
CA TRP A 113 13.20 9.83 3.59
C TRP A 113 12.29 9.82 2.37
N ARG A 114 12.79 9.36 1.23
CA ARG A 114 11.98 9.25 -0.01
C ARG A 114 10.95 8.12 0.08
N VAL A 115 11.31 7.03 0.75
CA VAL A 115 10.36 5.95 1.06
C VAL A 115 9.32 6.43 2.07
N ALA A 116 9.72 7.19 3.08
CA ALA A 116 8.79 7.81 4.02
C ALA A 116 7.77 8.71 3.30
N LEU A 117 8.19 9.49 2.30
CA LEU A 117 7.29 10.29 1.47
C LEU A 117 6.28 9.42 0.68
N ALA A 118 6.62 8.20 0.33
CA ALA A 118 5.68 7.27 -0.29
C ALA A 118 4.69 6.66 0.72
N VAL A 119 5.12 6.43 1.95
CA VAL A 119 4.32 5.76 2.99
C VAL A 119 3.44 6.75 3.76
N PHE A 120 4.05 7.78 4.35
CA PHE A 120 3.36 8.67 5.30
C PHE A 120 2.13 9.38 4.74
N PRO A 121 2.16 10.05 3.57
CA PRO A 121 0.98 10.74 3.05
C PRO A 121 -0.15 9.78 2.71
N ALA A 122 0.17 8.61 2.15
CA ALA A 122 -0.82 7.60 1.80
C ALA A 122 -1.55 7.09 3.05
N VAL A 123 -0.79 6.67 4.06
CA VAL A 123 -1.34 6.11 5.29
C VAL A 123 -2.04 7.20 6.13
N LEU A 124 -1.52 8.45 6.13
CA LEU A 124 -2.19 9.58 6.80
C LEU A 124 -3.57 9.85 6.19
N CYS A 125 -3.63 10.03 4.88
CA CYS A 125 -4.90 10.31 4.19
C CYS A 125 -5.88 9.14 4.27
N GLY A 126 -5.43 7.92 4.04
CA GLY A 126 -6.29 6.76 4.00
C GLY A 126 -6.65 6.22 5.40
N SER A 127 -5.66 5.95 6.25
CA SER A 127 -5.92 5.31 7.55
C SER A 127 -6.36 6.30 8.63
N VAL A 128 -5.71 7.46 8.73
CA VAL A 128 -6.01 8.40 9.82
C VAL A 128 -7.25 9.21 9.48
N LEU A 129 -7.25 9.91 8.35
CA LEU A 129 -8.35 10.82 8.02
C LEU A 129 -9.59 10.06 7.52
N TRP A 130 -9.45 9.35 6.41
CA TRP A 130 -10.60 8.72 5.76
C TRP A 130 -11.26 7.65 6.63
N GLN A 131 -10.49 6.75 7.20
CA GLN A 131 -11.03 5.64 7.96
C GLN A 131 -11.64 6.09 9.29
N SER A 132 -11.11 7.15 9.93
CA SER A 132 -11.74 7.76 11.11
C SER A 132 -13.07 8.43 10.76
N MET A 133 -13.13 9.11 9.61
CA MET A 133 -14.37 9.72 9.12
C MET A 133 -15.40 8.65 8.74
N ALA A 134 -14.98 7.60 8.04
CA ALA A 134 -15.87 6.50 7.66
C ALA A 134 -16.46 5.79 8.89
N LEU A 135 -15.65 5.52 9.92
CA LEU A 135 -16.12 4.95 11.18
C LEU A 135 -17.11 5.88 11.91
N ALA A 136 -16.85 7.19 11.92
CA ALA A 136 -17.76 8.15 12.53
C ALA A 136 -19.10 8.25 11.80
N LEU A 137 -19.09 8.10 10.48
CA LEU A 137 -20.31 8.10 9.66
C LEU A 137 -21.15 6.84 9.87
N VAL A 138 -20.49 5.68 9.95
CA VAL A 138 -21.18 4.37 10.03
C VAL A 138 -21.59 4.04 11.47
N TYR A 139 -20.74 4.33 12.47
CA TYR A 139 -20.91 3.89 13.86
C TYR A 139 -21.09 5.04 14.85
N GLY A 140 -20.92 6.30 14.45
CA GLY A 140 -20.93 7.47 15.36
C GLY A 140 -22.29 7.84 15.94
N GLY A 141 -23.39 7.28 15.43
CA GLY A 141 -24.75 7.55 15.92
C GLY A 141 -25.06 9.05 16.07
N ALA A 142 -25.57 9.46 17.23
CA ALA A 142 -25.88 10.87 17.55
C ALA A 142 -24.63 11.69 17.91
N ALA A 143 -23.52 11.05 18.33
CA ALA A 143 -22.30 11.71 18.81
C ALA A 143 -21.13 11.59 17.82
N LYS A 144 -21.35 11.90 16.53
CA LYS A 144 -20.37 11.72 15.46
C LYS A 144 -19.06 12.47 15.70
N LEU A 145 -19.12 13.71 16.18
CA LEU A 145 -17.94 14.56 16.34
C LEU A 145 -17.00 14.08 17.47
N PRO A 146 -17.45 13.82 18.70
CA PRO A 146 -16.57 13.29 19.74
C PRO A 146 -16.05 11.90 19.41
N PHE A 147 -16.83 11.05 18.76
CA PHE A 147 -16.40 9.74 18.29
C PHE A 147 -15.28 9.87 17.24
N PHE A 148 -15.43 10.78 16.28
CA PHE A 148 -14.39 11.08 15.28
C PHE A 148 -13.09 11.53 15.93
N LEU A 149 -13.13 12.49 16.86
CA LEU A 149 -11.93 13.02 17.54
C LEU A 149 -11.21 11.94 18.34
N THR A 150 -11.94 11.12 19.07
CA THR A 150 -11.36 10.00 19.84
C THR A 150 -10.67 8.99 18.94
N ARG A 151 -11.30 8.62 17.82
CA ARG A 151 -10.71 7.69 16.84
C ARG A 151 -9.53 8.30 16.11
N LEU A 152 -9.59 9.58 15.79
CA LEU A 152 -8.49 10.31 15.15
C LEU A 152 -7.26 10.32 16.06
N ALA A 153 -7.42 10.64 17.35
CA ALA A 153 -6.31 10.66 18.32
C ALA A 153 -5.67 9.28 18.47
N ALA A 154 -6.47 8.23 18.68
CA ALA A 154 -5.98 6.86 18.80
C ALA A 154 -5.22 6.40 17.55
N ARG A 155 -5.76 6.70 16.36
CA ARG A 155 -5.14 6.34 15.09
C ARG A 155 -3.88 7.13 14.77
N SER A 156 -3.77 8.37 15.22
CA SER A 156 -2.56 9.18 15.02
C SER A 156 -1.35 8.56 15.73
N VAL A 157 -1.53 8.04 16.94
CA VAL A 157 -0.47 7.32 17.67
C VAL A 157 -0.10 6.02 16.96
N GLN A 158 -1.11 5.24 16.57
CA GLN A 158 -0.90 4.00 15.81
C GLN A 158 -0.17 4.27 14.49
N PHE A 159 -0.57 5.31 13.77
CA PHE A 159 0.04 5.74 12.51
C PHE A 159 1.53 6.04 12.64
N ALA A 160 1.95 6.73 13.71
CA ALA A 160 3.36 7.04 13.91
C ALA A 160 4.20 5.76 14.04
N VAL A 161 3.71 4.76 14.77
CA VAL A 161 4.42 3.49 14.97
C VAL A 161 4.41 2.63 13.70
N THR A 162 3.23 2.38 13.12
CA THR A 162 3.11 1.53 11.91
C THR A 162 3.78 2.18 10.70
N GLY A 163 3.63 3.48 10.51
CA GLY A 163 4.27 4.20 9.41
C GLY A 163 5.81 4.15 9.46
N CYS A 164 6.40 4.18 10.66
CA CYS A 164 7.84 3.97 10.82
C CYS A 164 8.25 2.53 10.46
N ILE A 165 7.50 1.53 10.92
CA ILE A 165 7.76 0.11 10.63
C ILE A 165 7.63 -0.16 9.13
N ASP A 166 6.54 0.29 8.51
CA ASP A 166 6.28 0.14 7.09
C ASP A 166 7.38 0.80 6.24
N THR A 167 7.80 2.01 6.64
CA THR A 167 8.89 2.73 5.96
C THR A 167 10.19 1.95 6.02
N VAL A 168 10.57 1.42 7.18
CA VAL A 168 11.80 0.63 7.36
C VAL A 168 11.73 -0.66 6.54
N LEU A 169 10.59 -1.36 6.56
CA LEU A 169 10.40 -2.60 5.81
C LEU A 169 10.47 -2.36 4.30
N VAL A 170 9.75 -1.37 3.79
CA VAL A 170 9.78 -1.03 2.36
C VAL A 170 11.17 -0.58 1.93
N TRP A 171 11.86 0.23 2.75
CA TRP A 171 13.23 0.66 2.48
C TRP A 171 14.22 -0.51 2.47
N LEU A 172 14.11 -1.42 3.44
CA LEU A 172 14.98 -2.60 3.53
C LEU A 172 14.81 -3.50 2.31
N LEU A 173 13.56 -3.73 1.89
CA LEU A 173 13.25 -4.52 0.71
C LEU A 173 13.74 -3.84 -0.59
N ALA A 174 13.58 -2.52 -0.69
CA ALA A 174 14.06 -1.74 -1.83
C ALA A 174 15.60 -1.70 -1.90
N ARG A 175 16.29 -1.67 -0.74
CA ARG A 175 17.76 -1.61 -0.68
C ARG A 175 18.41 -2.97 -0.92
N ARG A 176 17.83 -4.06 -0.44
CA ARG A 176 18.43 -5.40 -0.43
C ARG A 176 18.38 -6.13 -1.76
N ASN A 177 18.27 -5.49 -2.90
CA ASN A 177 18.18 -6.18 -4.20
C ASN A 177 17.15 -7.36 -4.24
N ALA A 178 16.32 -7.50 -3.21
CA ALA A 178 15.28 -8.51 -3.18
C ALA A 178 14.30 -8.36 -4.35
N LEU A 179 14.16 -7.13 -4.83
CA LEU A 179 13.34 -6.76 -5.98
C LEU A 179 14.13 -6.72 -7.29
N ALA A 180 15.45 -6.95 -7.25
CA ALA A 180 16.31 -6.92 -8.43
C ALA A 180 15.86 -7.87 -9.57
N PRO A 181 15.48 -9.14 -9.31
CA PRO A 181 15.03 -10.03 -10.37
C PRO A 181 13.72 -9.55 -11.03
N VAL A 182 12.82 -8.96 -10.25
CA VAL A 182 11.58 -8.37 -10.78
C VAL A 182 11.89 -7.17 -11.67
N LEU A 183 12.74 -6.27 -11.20
CA LEU A 183 13.16 -5.07 -11.91
C LEU A 183 13.99 -5.40 -13.17
N GLN A 184 14.84 -6.42 -13.12
CA GLN A 184 15.63 -6.84 -14.29
C GLN A 184 14.73 -7.41 -15.40
N ARG A 185 13.77 -8.25 -15.07
CA ARG A 185 12.82 -8.79 -16.06
C ARG A 185 11.99 -7.70 -16.72
N MET A 186 11.55 -6.71 -15.96
CA MET A 186 10.83 -5.57 -16.52
C MET A 186 11.69 -4.79 -17.53
N LYS A 187 12.97 -4.55 -17.21
CA LYS A 187 13.92 -3.86 -18.11
C LYS A 187 14.24 -4.64 -19.39
N THR A 188 14.41 -5.95 -19.29
CA THR A 188 14.72 -6.77 -20.47
C THR A 188 13.58 -6.75 -21.47
N LYS A 189 12.34 -6.68 -20.99
CA LYS A 189 11.17 -6.62 -21.86
C LYS A 189 11.01 -5.26 -22.53
N GLU A 190 11.19 -4.16 -21.79
CA GLU A 190 11.15 -2.80 -22.38
C GLU A 190 12.18 -2.62 -23.51
N ARG A 191 13.36 -3.25 -23.39
CA ARG A 191 14.35 -3.26 -24.48
C ARG A 191 13.90 -4.07 -25.70
N GLY A 192 13.33 -5.25 -25.50
CA GLY A 192 12.85 -6.09 -26.60
C GLY A 192 11.67 -5.51 -27.38
N GLU A 193 10.84 -4.67 -26.74
CA GLU A 193 9.74 -3.96 -27.42
C GLU A 193 10.19 -2.71 -28.18
N HIS A 194 11.37 -2.16 -27.86
CA HIS A 194 11.94 -1.00 -28.57
C HIS A 194 12.76 -1.40 -29.81
N ASP A 195 13.21 -2.67 -29.84
CA ASP A 195 14.03 -3.22 -30.91
C ASP A 195 13.22 -4.05 -31.95
N ALA A 196 11.90 -4.16 -31.76
CA ALA A 196 10.93 -4.81 -32.65
C ALA A 196 10.03 -3.80 -33.35
#